data_91ca3806ebc340dc537846e2ac5ea050
#
_entry.id   91ca3806ebc340dc537846e2ac5ea050
#
_cell.length_a   1.000
_cell.length_b   1.000
_cell.length_c   1.000
_cell.angle_alpha   90.00
_cell.angle_beta   90.00
_cell.angle_gamma   90.00
#
_symmetry.space_group_name_H-M   'P 1'
#
loop_
_entity.id
_entity.type
_entity.pdbx_description
1 polymer ?
#
loop_
_entity_poly.entity_id
_entity_poly.type
_entity_poly.pdbx_seq_one_letter_code
_entity_poly.pdbx_strand_id
1 'polypeptide(L)'
;LRSFDNDLRSAVQDGMIHHGVEIINNTEDVSIAKTDTGVAVTVNSKDGKSVILADVVSLAALGRKPNTANLGLENVDVKTHNGAILVNADSQTSVENIYSVGDCTDNIQLTPVAINEGRAFADTMFGNKPRTMNYADIPTAIFTTPEAATVGLTEEEAREMHGDAVKVYRSSFRPMYYVLPNKQEKTLMKLVVDPTTNRVVGAHMVGDHAAEIIQGVAIAVKMGATKADF
;
A
#
# COMPACT_ATOMS: atom_id res chain seq x y z
N LEU A 1 8.11 -4.04 0.57
CA LEU A 1 7.19 -2.95 0.24
C LEU A 1 7.20 -2.67 -1.27
N ARG A 2 6.61 -3.59 -2.07
CA ARG A 2 6.48 -3.40 -3.52
C ARG A 2 5.51 -2.24 -3.78
N SER A 3 5.70 -1.53 -4.89
CA SER A 3 4.82 -0.43 -5.35
C SER A 3 4.75 0.80 -4.43
N PHE A 4 5.64 0.94 -3.47
CA PHE A 4 5.80 2.15 -2.68
C PHE A 4 7.04 2.92 -3.12
N ASP A 5 7.03 4.23 -2.91
CA ASP A 5 8.15 5.13 -3.21
C ASP A 5 9.48 4.64 -2.60
N ASN A 6 10.58 4.78 -3.33
CA ASN A 6 11.89 4.26 -2.92
C ASN A 6 12.40 4.87 -1.62
N ASP A 7 12.23 6.18 -1.43
CA ASP A 7 12.66 6.84 -0.18
C ASP A 7 11.85 6.34 1.02
N LEU A 8 10.52 6.13 0.83
CA LEU A 8 9.68 5.56 1.86
C LEU A 8 10.13 4.13 2.22
N ARG A 9 10.39 3.28 1.22
CA ARG A 9 10.86 1.90 1.47
C ARG A 9 12.17 1.88 2.23
N SER A 10 13.12 2.72 1.83
CA SER A 10 14.43 2.83 2.49
C SER A 10 14.29 3.30 3.93
N ALA A 11 13.49 4.34 4.17
CA ALA A 11 13.30 4.88 5.52
C ALA A 11 12.61 3.88 6.48
N VAL A 12 11.63 3.11 5.99
CA VAL A 12 11.03 2.02 6.77
C VAL A 12 12.04 0.93 7.08
N GLN A 13 12.81 0.50 6.08
CA GLN A 13 13.85 -0.52 6.26
C GLN A 13 14.90 -0.07 7.28
N ASP A 14 15.42 1.13 7.15
CA ASP A 14 16.43 1.69 8.07
C ASP A 14 15.89 1.79 9.50
N GLY A 15 14.62 2.20 9.65
CA GLY A 15 13.96 2.26 10.94
C GLY A 15 13.79 0.88 11.57
N MET A 16 13.37 -0.12 10.80
CA MET A 16 13.25 -1.50 11.30
C MET A 16 14.61 -2.08 11.70
N ILE A 17 15.65 -1.85 10.91
CA ILE A 17 17.03 -2.29 11.24
C ILE A 17 17.51 -1.59 12.53
N HIS A 18 17.22 -0.30 12.70
CA HIS A 18 17.52 0.44 13.92
C HIS A 18 16.87 -0.19 15.16
N HIS A 19 15.70 -0.77 15.00
CA HIS A 19 14.99 -1.52 16.05
C HIS A 19 15.43 -2.99 16.18
N GLY A 20 16.50 -3.39 15.51
CA GLY A 20 17.09 -4.72 15.64
C GLY A 20 16.47 -5.80 14.74
N VAL A 21 15.67 -5.42 13.76
CA VAL A 21 15.11 -6.37 12.78
C VAL A 21 16.16 -6.65 11.70
N GLU A 22 16.51 -7.91 11.51
CA GLU A 22 17.31 -8.35 10.37
C GLU A 22 16.43 -8.50 9.13
N ILE A 23 16.78 -7.83 8.05
CA ILE A 23 16.01 -7.86 6.79
C ILE A 23 16.86 -8.46 5.69
N ILE A 24 16.39 -9.55 5.10
CA ILE A 24 17.04 -10.22 3.98
C ILE A 24 16.23 -9.94 2.72
N ASN A 25 16.78 -9.09 1.86
CA ASN A 25 16.15 -8.69 0.61
C ASN A 25 16.56 -9.61 -0.56
N ASN A 26 15.85 -9.46 -1.70
CA ASN A 26 16.16 -10.15 -2.96
C ASN A 26 16.16 -11.67 -2.83
N THR A 27 15.28 -12.20 -2.00
CA THR A 27 15.09 -13.63 -1.84
C THR A 27 14.21 -14.19 -2.96
N GLU A 28 14.67 -15.28 -3.60
CA GLU A 28 13.96 -15.96 -4.69
C GLU A 28 13.07 -17.08 -4.16
N ASP A 29 13.65 -17.93 -3.31
CA ASP A 29 12.94 -19.05 -2.70
C ASP A 29 13.17 -19.09 -1.19
N VAL A 30 12.11 -19.49 -0.48
CA VAL A 30 12.16 -19.74 0.96
C VAL A 30 11.56 -21.11 1.23
N SER A 31 12.30 -21.96 1.93
CA SER A 31 11.77 -23.24 2.42
C SER A 31 11.95 -23.36 3.92
N ILE A 32 11.03 -24.05 4.58
CA ILE A 32 11.02 -24.22 6.02
C ILE A 32 11.02 -25.72 6.34
N ALA A 33 11.97 -26.16 7.14
CA ALA A 33 12.05 -27.52 7.63
C ALA A 33 12.04 -27.55 9.17
N LYS A 34 11.35 -28.53 9.74
CA LYS A 34 11.37 -28.77 11.18
C LYS A 34 12.73 -29.34 11.60
N THR A 35 13.25 -28.91 12.74
CA THR A 35 14.43 -29.45 13.40
C THR A 35 14.06 -30.00 14.78
N ASP A 36 15.01 -30.58 15.49
CA ASP A 36 14.78 -31.12 16.84
C ASP A 36 14.45 -29.99 17.86
N THR A 37 14.94 -28.78 17.62
CA THR A 37 14.81 -27.64 18.56
C THR A 37 14.02 -26.46 18.02
N GLY A 38 13.48 -26.56 16.77
CA GLY A 38 12.76 -25.45 16.15
C GLY A 38 12.58 -25.66 14.66
N VAL A 39 12.96 -24.66 13.87
CA VAL A 39 12.86 -24.67 12.41
C VAL A 39 14.13 -24.15 11.75
N ALA A 40 14.45 -24.71 10.59
CA ALA A 40 15.48 -24.20 9.69
C ALA A 40 14.80 -23.52 8.50
N VAL A 41 15.02 -22.23 8.35
CA VAL A 41 14.53 -21.44 7.21
C VAL A 41 15.66 -21.31 6.21
N THR A 42 15.53 -21.96 5.07
CA THR A 42 16.48 -21.83 3.97
C THR A 42 16.05 -20.72 3.05
N VAL A 43 16.94 -19.78 2.81
CA VAL A 43 16.73 -18.63 1.94
C VAL A 43 17.71 -18.71 0.78
N ASN A 44 17.19 -18.65 -0.44
CA ASN A 44 18.00 -18.53 -1.65
C ASN A 44 17.92 -17.07 -2.13
N SER A 45 19.07 -16.43 -2.24
CA SER A 45 19.20 -15.07 -2.77
C SER A 45 20.23 -15.06 -3.90
N LYS A 46 20.36 -13.93 -4.58
CA LYS A 46 21.41 -13.76 -5.61
C LYS A 46 22.82 -13.91 -5.05
N ASP A 47 23.00 -13.64 -3.75
CA ASP A 47 24.28 -13.75 -3.04
C ASP A 47 24.57 -15.17 -2.55
N GLY A 48 23.65 -16.10 -2.76
CA GLY A 48 23.78 -17.50 -2.40
C GLY A 48 22.68 -18.02 -1.49
N LYS A 49 22.89 -19.24 -1.02
CA LYS A 49 21.97 -19.94 -0.11
C LYS A 49 22.43 -19.75 1.33
N SER A 50 21.50 -19.33 2.19
CA SER A 50 21.70 -19.24 3.65
C SER A 50 20.65 -20.06 4.41
N VAL A 51 20.99 -20.48 5.62
CA VAL A 51 20.08 -21.20 6.51
C VAL A 51 20.02 -20.43 7.83
N ILE A 52 18.82 -20.05 8.22
CA ILE A 52 18.52 -19.35 9.46
C ILE A 52 17.84 -20.35 10.39
N LEU A 53 18.41 -20.54 11.58
CA LEU A 53 17.78 -21.34 12.62
C LEU A 53 16.92 -20.44 13.50
N ALA A 54 15.69 -20.87 13.75
CA ALA A 54 14.75 -20.15 14.59
C ALA A 54 13.94 -21.13 15.45
N ASP A 55 13.46 -20.67 16.58
CA ASP A 55 12.58 -21.47 17.45
C ASP A 55 11.22 -21.69 16.78
N VAL A 56 10.71 -20.67 16.07
CA VAL A 56 9.42 -20.68 15.40
C VAL A 56 9.39 -19.73 14.19
N VAL A 57 8.57 -20.07 13.19
CA VAL A 57 8.14 -19.13 12.15
C VAL A 57 6.71 -18.71 12.48
N SER A 58 6.52 -17.44 12.78
CA SER A 58 5.23 -16.93 13.26
C SER A 58 4.32 -16.40 12.16
N LEU A 59 4.85 -15.98 11.01
CA LEU A 59 4.05 -15.34 9.95
C LEU A 59 4.60 -15.61 8.54
N ALA A 60 3.77 -16.19 7.68
CA ALA A 60 4.03 -16.32 6.25
C ALA A 60 3.16 -15.31 5.47
N ALA A 61 3.61 -14.06 5.42
CA ALA A 61 2.90 -12.95 4.76
C ALA A 61 3.24 -12.87 3.25
N LEU A 62 2.92 -13.93 2.51
CA LEU A 62 3.35 -14.13 1.11
C LEU A 62 2.43 -13.49 0.07
N GLY A 63 1.36 -12.83 0.49
CA GLY A 63 0.40 -12.17 -0.39
C GLY A 63 -1.05 -12.44 0.01
N ARG A 64 -1.95 -12.00 -0.85
CA ARG A 64 -3.40 -12.11 -0.66
C ARG A 64 -4.05 -12.52 -1.99
N LYS A 65 -5.11 -13.30 -1.92
CA LYS A 65 -5.96 -13.63 -3.07
C LYS A 65 -7.44 -13.51 -2.64
N PRO A 66 -8.35 -13.23 -3.58
CA PRO A 66 -9.78 -13.22 -3.30
C PRO A 66 -10.25 -14.55 -2.73
N ASN A 67 -11.09 -14.50 -1.68
CA ASN A 67 -11.68 -15.69 -1.06
C ASN A 67 -13.06 -15.92 -1.65
N THR A 68 -13.12 -16.43 -2.87
CA THR A 68 -14.35 -16.66 -3.64
C THR A 68 -14.68 -18.15 -3.83
N ALA A 69 -13.90 -19.02 -3.19
CA ALA A 69 -14.18 -20.46 -3.26
C ALA A 69 -15.52 -20.81 -2.59
N ASN A 70 -16.24 -21.75 -3.20
CA ASN A 70 -17.53 -22.28 -2.69
C ASN A 70 -18.66 -21.24 -2.61
N LEU A 71 -18.60 -20.16 -3.37
CA LEU A 71 -19.72 -19.20 -3.50
C LEU A 71 -20.76 -19.63 -4.55
N GLY A 72 -20.52 -20.72 -5.27
CA GLY A 72 -21.42 -21.19 -6.33
C GLY A 72 -21.45 -20.31 -7.57
N LEU A 73 -20.35 -19.56 -7.83
CA LEU A 73 -20.24 -18.63 -8.96
C LEU A 73 -20.39 -19.36 -10.31
N GLU A 74 -19.97 -20.61 -10.36
CA GLU A 74 -20.09 -21.52 -11.50
C GLU A 74 -21.54 -21.85 -11.86
N ASN A 75 -22.47 -21.75 -10.91
CA ASN A 75 -23.90 -22.05 -11.15
C ASN A 75 -24.64 -20.89 -11.84
N VAL A 76 -24.02 -19.69 -11.87
CA VAL A 76 -24.63 -18.47 -12.40
C VAL A 76 -23.76 -17.75 -13.43
N ASP A 77 -22.71 -18.42 -13.93
CA ASP A 77 -21.79 -17.92 -14.96
C ASP A 77 -21.12 -16.56 -14.62
N VAL A 78 -20.86 -16.29 -13.36
CA VAL A 78 -20.11 -15.12 -12.95
C VAL A 78 -18.63 -15.30 -13.35
N LYS A 79 -18.12 -14.39 -14.18
CA LYS A 79 -16.74 -14.44 -14.67
C LYS A 79 -15.75 -14.07 -13.58
N THR A 80 -14.68 -14.86 -13.49
CA THR A 80 -13.58 -14.63 -12.54
C THR A 80 -12.23 -14.65 -13.27
N HIS A 81 -11.23 -13.98 -12.68
CA HIS A 81 -9.85 -14.04 -13.11
C HIS A 81 -8.94 -14.22 -11.87
N ASN A 82 -8.15 -15.28 -11.82
CA ASN A 82 -7.30 -15.61 -10.64
C ASN A 82 -8.06 -15.63 -9.30
N GLY A 83 -9.33 -16.01 -9.33
CA GLY A 83 -10.22 -16.00 -8.17
C GLY A 83 -10.94 -14.67 -7.91
N ALA A 84 -10.55 -13.58 -8.56
CA ALA A 84 -11.25 -12.30 -8.45
C ALA A 84 -12.53 -12.30 -9.30
N ILE A 85 -13.60 -11.75 -8.76
CA ILE A 85 -14.85 -11.53 -9.50
C ILE A 85 -14.68 -10.30 -10.39
N LEU A 86 -14.84 -10.49 -11.71
CA LEU A 86 -14.73 -9.39 -12.66
C LEU A 86 -15.97 -8.50 -12.62
N VAL A 87 -15.77 -7.20 -12.47
CA VAL A 87 -16.82 -6.19 -12.41
C VAL A 87 -16.53 -5.01 -13.36
N ASN A 88 -17.60 -4.32 -13.76
CA ASN A 88 -17.50 -3.04 -14.46
C ASN A 88 -17.38 -1.86 -13.46
N ALA A 89 -17.40 -0.62 -13.97
CA ALA A 89 -17.29 0.60 -13.16
C ALA A 89 -18.43 0.78 -12.14
N ASP A 90 -19.57 0.14 -12.35
CA ASP A 90 -20.72 0.16 -11.46
C ASP A 90 -20.73 -1.01 -10.46
N SER A 91 -19.61 -1.73 -10.34
CA SER A 91 -19.46 -2.93 -9.52
C SER A 91 -20.35 -4.12 -9.96
N GLN A 92 -20.91 -4.08 -11.18
CA GLN A 92 -21.74 -5.13 -11.74
C GLN A 92 -20.87 -6.23 -12.35
N THR A 93 -21.24 -7.49 -12.10
CA THR A 93 -20.56 -8.65 -12.68
C THR A 93 -20.99 -8.92 -14.13
N SER A 94 -20.57 -10.05 -14.68
CA SER A 94 -21.08 -10.55 -15.97
C SER A 94 -22.55 -10.94 -15.97
N VAL A 95 -23.19 -10.99 -14.79
CA VAL A 95 -24.59 -11.33 -14.59
C VAL A 95 -25.34 -10.10 -14.10
N GLU A 96 -26.39 -9.69 -14.81
CA GLU A 96 -27.06 -8.39 -14.69
C GLU A 96 -27.50 -8.03 -13.26
N ASN A 97 -27.96 -8.99 -12.46
CA ASN A 97 -28.48 -8.78 -11.12
C ASN A 97 -27.48 -9.14 -10.02
N ILE A 98 -26.19 -9.39 -10.35
CA ILE A 98 -25.13 -9.73 -9.39
C ILE A 98 -24.06 -8.67 -9.40
N TYR A 99 -23.72 -8.16 -8.23
CA TYR A 99 -22.71 -7.13 -8.00
C TYR A 99 -21.65 -7.65 -7.03
N SER A 100 -20.44 -7.11 -7.12
CA SER A 100 -19.36 -7.44 -6.20
C SER A 100 -18.55 -6.20 -5.86
N VAL A 101 -18.14 -6.05 -4.60
CA VAL A 101 -17.34 -4.94 -4.09
C VAL A 101 -16.25 -5.46 -3.15
N GLY A 102 -15.22 -4.66 -2.93
CA GLY A 102 -14.14 -4.96 -2.00
C GLY A 102 -13.17 -6.03 -2.49
N ASP A 103 -12.51 -6.70 -1.58
CA ASP A 103 -11.38 -7.59 -1.82
C ASP A 103 -11.68 -8.75 -2.78
N CYS A 104 -12.94 -9.15 -2.92
CA CYS A 104 -13.32 -10.20 -3.89
C CYS A 104 -13.21 -9.75 -5.36
N THR A 105 -13.11 -8.46 -5.64
CA THR A 105 -12.92 -7.93 -7.01
C THR A 105 -11.46 -7.70 -7.37
N ASP A 106 -10.54 -7.83 -6.39
CA ASP A 106 -9.10 -7.60 -6.52
C ASP A 106 -8.71 -6.22 -7.08
N ASN A 107 -9.55 -5.21 -6.79
CA ASN A 107 -9.20 -3.80 -7.02
C ASN A 107 -8.21 -3.34 -5.93
N ILE A 108 -8.40 -2.18 -5.32
CA ILE A 108 -7.57 -1.72 -4.20
C ILE A 108 -8.11 -2.35 -2.91
N GLN A 109 -7.34 -3.26 -2.31
CA GLN A 109 -7.72 -4.05 -1.14
C GLN A 109 -7.58 -3.23 0.16
N LEU A 110 -8.46 -2.23 0.33
CA LEU A 110 -8.54 -1.36 1.50
C LEU A 110 -9.99 -1.25 1.99
N THR A 111 -10.19 -1.34 3.29
CA THR A 111 -11.53 -1.22 3.91
C THR A 111 -12.27 0.06 3.50
N PRO A 112 -11.66 1.27 3.49
CA PRO A 112 -12.35 2.48 3.03
C PRO A 112 -12.76 2.42 1.55
N VAL A 113 -12.00 1.72 0.71
CA VAL A 113 -12.35 1.51 -0.71
C VAL A 113 -13.58 0.64 -0.82
N ALA A 114 -13.59 -0.53 -0.18
CA ALA A 114 -14.74 -1.44 -0.17
C ALA A 114 -16.02 -0.76 0.35
N ILE A 115 -15.91 0.07 1.40
CA ILE A 115 -17.03 0.87 1.93
C ILE A 115 -17.54 1.86 0.89
N ASN A 116 -16.64 2.56 0.18
CA ASN A 116 -17.04 3.54 -0.83
C ASN A 116 -17.63 2.89 -2.09
N GLU A 117 -17.10 1.74 -2.51
CA GLU A 117 -17.70 0.92 -3.57
C GLU A 117 -19.12 0.50 -3.20
N GLY A 118 -19.33 -0.03 -1.99
CA GLY A 118 -20.65 -0.41 -1.50
C GLY A 118 -21.63 0.78 -1.39
N ARG A 119 -21.13 1.96 -0.98
CA ARG A 119 -21.94 3.20 -0.99
C ARG A 119 -22.28 3.65 -2.40
N ALA A 120 -21.34 3.59 -3.34
CA ALA A 120 -21.58 3.96 -4.74
C ALA A 120 -22.64 3.03 -5.36
N PHE A 121 -22.54 1.72 -5.10
CA PHE A 121 -23.55 0.75 -5.49
C PHE A 121 -24.93 1.08 -4.90
N ALA A 122 -25.02 1.31 -3.59
CA ALA A 122 -26.30 1.59 -2.91
C ALA A 122 -26.93 2.91 -3.40
N ASP A 123 -26.13 3.96 -3.55
CA ASP A 123 -26.59 5.25 -4.06
C ASP A 123 -27.10 5.15 -5.50
N THR A 124 -26.43 4.36 -6.35
CA THR A 124 -26.80 4.17 -7.76
C THR A 124 -28.04 3.30 -7.89
N MET A 125 -28.10 2.16 -7.20
CA MET A 125 -29.17 1.17 -7.39
C MET A 125 -30.45 1.52 -6.63
N PHE A 126 -30.34 2.15 -5.47
CA PHE A 126 -31.48 2.38 -4.57
C PHE A 126 -31.68 3.86 -4.18
N GLY A 127 -30.62 4.68 -4.31
CA GLY A 127 -30.64 6.07 -3.87
C GLY A 127 -31.02 7.08 -4.93
N ASN A 128 -31.20 6.66 -6.18
CA ASN A 128 -31.39 7.53 -7.34
C ASN A 128 -30.31 8.63 -7.46
N LYS A 129 -29.06 8.25 -7.11
CA LYS A 129 -27.86 9.09 -7.16
C LYS A 129 -26.72 8.36 -7.86
N PRO A 130 -26.76 8.26 -9.20
CA PRO A 130 -25.73 7.53 -9.95
C PRO A 130 -24.32 8.05 -9.66
N ARG A 131 -23.43 7.17 -9.21
CA ARG A 131 -22.01 7.46 -9.02
C ARG A 131 -21.17 6.19 -9.07
N THR A 132 -19.93 6.35 -9.46
CA THR A 132 -18.91 5.30 -9.47
C THR A 132 -17.80 5.61 -8.48
N MET A 133 -17.01 4.61 -8.11
CA MET A 133 -15.83 4.79 -7.29
C MET A 133 -14.73 5.48 -8.09
N ASN A 134 -14.11 6.51 -7.51
CA ASN A 134 -12.90 7.13 -8.03
C ASN A 134 -11.69 6.57 -7.27
N TYR A 135 -10.85 5.82 -7.97
CA TYR A 135 -9.66 5.15 -7.42
C TYR A 135 -8.39 6.02 -7.43
N ALA A 136 -8.45 7.27 -7.89
CA ALA A 136 -7.29 8.16 -7.86
C ALA A 136 -7.06 8.69 -6.43
N ASP A 137 -5.80 8.88 -6.09
CA ASP A 137 -5.33 9.53 -4.86
C ASP A 137 -5.92 8.91 -3.58
N ILE A 138 -5.91 7.59 -3.50
CA ILE A 138 -6.35 6.87 -2.30
C ILE A 138 -5.17 6.78 -1.31
N PRO A 139 -5.31 7.34 -0.10
CA PRO A 139 -4.27 7.21 0.91
C PRO A 139 -4.12 5.75 1.36
N THR A 140 -2.88 5.32 1.50
CA THR A 140 -2.54 3.97 1.94
C THR A 140 -1.54 4.04 3.09
N ALA A 141 -1.86 3.36 4.19
CA ALA A 141 -0.99 3.26 5.36
C ALA A 141 -0.35 1.88 5.47
N ILE A 142 0.86 1.87 6.03
CA ILE A 142 1.63 0.68 6.38
C ILE A 142 1.92 0.77 7.86
N PHE A 143 1.33 -0.11 8.64
CA PHE A 143 1.42 -0.12 10.10
C PHE A 143 2.68 -0.85 10.59
N THR A 144 3.84 -0.43 10.06
CA THR A 144 5.15 -0.84 10.52
C THR A 144 5.62 0.04 11.69
N THR A 145 6.80 -0.26 12.24
CA THR A 145 7.51 0.62 13.15
C THR A 145 8.89 0.89 12.56
N PRO A 146 9.14 2.12 12.04
CA PRO A 146 8.25 3.29 12.02
C PRO A 146 7.05 3.12 11.08
N GLU A 147 5.94 3.80 11.40
CA GLU A 147 4.74 3.84 10.57
C GLU A 147 5.02 4.57 9.25
N ALA A 148 4.35 4.18 8.16
CA ALA A 148 4.50 4.82 6.87
C ALA A 148 3.15 5.00 6.18
N ALA A 149 3.02 6.04 5.38
CA ALA A 149 1.83 6.26 4.57
C ALA A 149 2.14 7.04 3.30
N THR A 150 1.27 6.88 2.30
CA THR A 150 1.42 7.47 0.97
C THR A 150 0.07 7.87 0.39
N VAL A 151 0.08 8.85 -0.49
CA VAL A 151 -1.03 9.19 -1.39
C VAL A 151 -0.49 9.68 -2.72
N GLY A 152 -1.16 9.33 -3.82
CA GLY A 152 -0.78 9.73 -5.17
C GLY A 152 0.44 8.98 -5.71
N LEU A 153 1.15 9.60 -6.65
CA LEU A 153 2.24 8.99 -7.41
C LEU A 153 3.53 8.88 -6.59
N THR A 154 4.26 7.80 -6.76
CA THR A 154 5.67 7.69 -6.39
C THR A 154 6.52 8.62 -7.27
N GLU A 155 7.75 8.90 -6.86
CA GLU A 155 8.69 9.66 -7.69
C GLU A 155 8.95 8.95 -9.02
N GLU A 156 9.08 7.62 -8.99
CA GLU A 156 9.32 6.81 -10.17
C GLU A 156 8.18 6.94 -11.19
N GLU A 157 6.93 6.76 -10.74
CA GLU A 157 5.74 6.92 -11.60
C GLU A 157 5.61 8.34 -12.14
N ALA A 158 5.87 9.35 -11.31
CA ALA A 158 5.84 10.74 -11.76
C ALA A 158 6.93 11.04 -12.79
N ARG A 159 8.13 10.45 -12.65
CA ARG A 159 9.21 10.58 -13.65
C ARG A 159 8.92 9.85 -14.95
N GLU A 160 8.21 8.73 -14.90
CA GLU A 160 7.73 8.05 -16.12
C GLU A 160 6.76 8.96 -16.91
N MET A 161 5.94 9.75 -16.22
CA MET A 161 4.96 10.64 -16.85
C MET A 161 5.55 11.98 -17.31
N HIS A 162 6.47 12.57 -16.56
CA HIS A 162 6.94 13.96 -16.73
C HIS A 162 8.46 14.06 -16.93
N GLY A 163 9.19 12.95 -16.99
CA GLY A 163 10.65 12.92 -17.12
C GLY A 163 11.37 13.55 -15.92
N ASP A 164 12.58 14.02 -16.17
CA ASP A 164 13.45 14.63 -15.14
C ASP A 164 12.97 16.00 -14.64
N ALA A 165 11.95 16.58 -15.28
CA ALA A 165 11.39 17.87 -14.89
C ALA A 165 10.59 17.80 -13.57
N VAL A 166 10.21 16.60 -13.12
CA VAL A 166 9.51 16.38 -11.82
C VAL A 166 10.30 17.03 -10.68
N LYS A 167 9.62 17.81 -9.86
CA LYS A 167 10.20 18.43 -8.66
C LYS A 167 9.89 17.57 -7.44
N VAL A 168 10.93 17.24 -6.70
CA VAL A 168 10.80 16.44 -5.48
C VAL A 168 11.35 17.21 -4.29
N TYR A 169 10.54 17.28 -3.23
CA TYR A 169 10.92 17.91 -1.98
C TYR A 169 10.99 16.87 -0.88
N ARG A 170 12.10 16.82 -0.16
CA ARG A 170 12.36 15.88 0.92
C ARG A 170 12.73 16.63 2.18
N SER A 171 12.19 16.22 3.31
CA SER A 171 12.59 16.68 4.63
C SER A 171 12.76 15.48 5.54
N SER A 172 13.90 15.39 6.21
CA SER A 172 14.15 14.36 7.21
C SER A 172 14.67 15.03 8.49
N PHE A 173 13.99 14.79 9.60
CA PHE A 173 14.32 15.42 10.87
C PHE A 173 14.01 14.50 12.04
N ARG A 174 14.67 14.75 13.16
CA ARG A 174 14.33 14.12 14.45
C ARG A 174 13.19 14.90 15.09
N PRO A 175 12.03 14.29 15.37
CA PRO A 175 10.95 14.95 16.10
C PRO A 175 11.41 15.50 17.44
N MET A 176 10.90 16.66 17.84
CA MET A 176 11.27 17.28 19.13
C MET A 176 10.97 16.37 20.32
N TYR A 177 9.92 15.57 20.25
CA TYR A 177 9.56 14.58 21.24
C TYR A 177 10.71 13.59 21.55
N TYR A 178 11.56 13.28 20.56
CA TYR A 178 12.68 12.35 20.69
C TYR A 178 14.00 12.99 21.11
N VAL A 179 14.04 14.33 21.23
CA VAL A 179 15.29 15.04 21.58
C VAL A 179 15.68 14.78 23.05
N LEU A 180 14.74 14.95 24.00
CA LEU A 180 15.03 14.73 25.42
C LEU A 180 15.39 13.27 25.76
N PRO A 181 14.63 12.24 25.29
CA PRO A 181 15.00 10.85 25.55
C PRO A 181 16.19 10.38 24.68
N ASN A 182 16.77 11.26 23.88
CA ASN A 182 17.88 10.99 22.96
C ASN A 182 17.64 9.82 22.00
N LYS A 183 16.40 9.60 21.59
CA LYS A 183 16.06 8.63 20.55
C LYS A 183 16.48 9.15 19.18
N GLN A 184 16.93 8.25 18.30
CA GLN A 184 17.49 8.61 16.99
C GLN A 184 16.49 8.44 15.85
N GLU A 185 15.26 8.14 16.14
CA GLU A 185 14.18 8.00 15.17
C GLU A 185 13.99 9.29 14.37
N LYS A 186 13.84 9.13 13.08
CA LYS A 186 13.64 10.24 12.13
C LYS A 186 12.27 10.15 11.48
N THR A 187 11.69 11.30 11.22
CA THR A 187 10.54 11.44 10.33
C THR A 187 11.02 11.83 8.95
N LEU A 188 10.55 11.15 7.91
CA LEU A 188 10.70 11.52 6.52
C LEU A 188 9.37 12.08 6.01
N MET A 189 9.42 13.22 5.34
CA MET A 189 8.32 13.78 4.56
C MET A 189 8.79 14.05 3.14
N LYS A 190 8.00 13.64 2.15
CA LYS A 190 8.32 13.79 0.74
C LYS A 190 7.10 14.28 -0.03
N LEU A 191 7.30 15.25 -0.91
CA LEU A 191 6.32 15.68 -1.90
C LEU A 191 6.87 15.49 -3.30
N VAL A 192 6.02 14.98 -4.18
CA VAL A 192 6.26 14.86 -5.63
C VAL A 192 5.35 15.86 -6.33
N VAL A 193 5.91 16.70 -7.18
CA VAL A 193 5.24 17.88 -7.74
C VAL A 193 5.34 17.87 -9.26
N ASP A 194 4.21 18.03 -9.92
CA ASP A 194 4.12 18.23 -11.36
C ASP A 194 4.81 19.56 -11.75
N PRO A 195 5.82 19.52 -12.62
CA PRO A 195 6.61 20.69 -12.98
C PRO A 195 5.81 21.77 -13.72
N THR A 196 4.73 21.39 -14.39
CA THR A 196 3.91 22.27 -15.23
C THR A 196 2.87 23.03 -14.43
N THR A 197 2.14 22.32 -13.59
CA THR A 197 1.01 22.87 -12.84
C THR A 197 1.37 23.27 -11.41
N ASN A 198 2.53 22.88 -10.93
CA ASN A 198 3.00 23.00 -9.55
C ASN A 198 2.08 22.27 -8.53
N ARG A 199 1.22 21.36 -8.99
CA ARG A 199 0.35 20.54 -8.14
C ARG A 199 1.17 19.45 -7.45
N VAL A 200 0.84 19.18 -6.21
CA VAL A 200 1.35 18.00 -5.49
C VAL A 200 0.60 16.78 -6.04
N VAL A 201 1.34 15.88 -6.69
CA VAL A 201 0.81 14.65 -7.28
C VAL A 201 1.15 13.41 -6.47
N GLY A 202 2.03 13.54 -5.49
CA GLY A 202 2.36 12.48 -4.54
C GLY A 202 2.86 13.04 -3.22
N ALA A 203 2.48 12.40 -2.12
CA ALA A 203 2.97 12.71 -0.79
C ALA A 203 3.21 11.44 0.01
N HIS A 204 4.38 11.37 0.66
CA HIS A 204 4.85 10.18 1.37
C HIS A 204 5.41 10.60 2.72
N MET A 205 5.12 9.80 3.74
CA MET A 205 5.62 10.05 5.09
C MET A 205 6.03 8.74 5.77
N VAL A 206 7.15 8.80 6.51
CA VAL A 206 7.56 7.75 7.45
C VAL A 206 7.81 8.40 8.81
N GLY A 207 7.21 7.87 9.84
CA GLY A 207 7.32 8.36 11.21
C GLY A 207 6.00 8.24 11.95
N ASP A 208 5.98 8.66 13.20
CA ASP A 208 4.80 8.55 14.06
C ASP A 208 3.59 9.26 13.46
N HIS A 209 2.45 8.59 13.50
CA HIS A 209 1.16 9.08 13.02
C HIS A 209 1.11 9.34 11.50
N ALA A 210 2.00 8.74 10.71
CA ALA A 210 2.03 8.93 9.25
C ALA A 210 0.68 8.62 8.61
N ALA A 211 -0.04 7.57 9.07
CA ALA A 211 -1.35 7.20 8.55
C ALA A 211 -2.38 8.33 8.69
N GLU A 212 -2.49 8.92 9.87
CA GLU A 212 -3.45 9.97 10.15
C GLU A 212 -3.10 11.30 9.44
N ILE A 213 -1.81 11.62 9.38
CA ILE A 213 -1.32 12.82 8.70
C ILE A 213 -1.59 12.73 7.20
N ILE A 214 -1.21 11.60 6.57
CA ILE A 214 -1.41 11.40 5.13
C ILE A 214 -2.91 11.31 4.78
N GLN A 215 -3.76 10.82 5.66
CA GLN A 215 -5.21 10.85 5.45
C GLN A 215 -5.72 12.29 5.28
N GLY A 216 -5.23 13.25 6.08
CA GLY A 216 -5.54 14.67 5.93
C GLY A 216 -4.92 15.27 4.67
N VAL A 217 -3.65 14.98 4.40
CA VAL A 217 -2.92 15.43 3.21
C VAL A 217 -3.59 14.94 1.91
N ALA A 218 -4.13 13.74 1.90
CA ALA A 218 -4.82 13.16 0.74
C ALA A 218 -6.01 14.00 0.27
N ILE A 219 -6.70 14.69 1.17
CA ILE A 219 -7.78 15.60 0.81
C ILE A 219 -7.23 16.74 -0.04
N ALA A 220 -6.12 17.37 0.38
CA ALA A 220 -5.48 18.46 -0.35
C ALA A 220 -4.95 17.98 -1.73
N VAL A 221 -4.28 16.83 -1.77
CA VAL A 221 -3.78 16.23 -3.03
C VAL A 221 -4.93 15.99 -3.99
N LYS A 222 -6.00 15.37 -3.53
CA LYS A 222 -7.21 15.08 -4.36
C LYS A 222 -7.91 16.35 -4.84
N MET A 223 -7.86 17.44 -4.07
CA MET A 223 -8.36 18.76 -4.49
C MET A 223 -7.43 19.48 -5.45
N GLY A 224 -6.23 18.93 -5.69
CA GLY A 224 -5.24 19.50 -6.60
C GLY A 224 -4.44 20.66 -6.01
N ALA A 225 -4.19 20.63 -4.70
CA ALA A 225 -3.34 21.59 -4.02
C ALA A 225 -1.94 21.67 -4.66
N THR A 226 -1.41 22.90 -4.68
CA THR A 226 -0.08 23.19 -5.21
C THR A 226 0.99 23.09 -4.12
N LYS A 227 2.27 23.09 -4.53
CA LYS A 227 3.38 23.13 -3.56
C LYS A 227 3.33 24.34 -2.64
N ALA A 228 2.72 25.44 -3.07
CA ALA A 228 2.59 26.67 -2.26
C ALA A 228 1.55 26.55 -1.12
N ASP A 229 0.65 25.58 -1.23
CA ASP A 229 -0.38 25.30 -0.23
C ASP A 229 0.15 24.40 0.91
N PHE A 230 1.33 23.77 0.72
CA PHE A 230 2.05 22.94 1.67
C PHE A 230 3.22 23.68 2.31
#